data_8e107023c3011f76fb4eb6678b3773fd
#
_entry.id   8e107023c3011f76fb4eb6678b3773fd
#
_cell.length_a   1.000
_cell.length_b   1.000
_cell.length_c   1.000
_cell.angle_alpha   90.00
_cell.angle_beta   90.00
_cell.angle_gamma   90.00
#
_symmetry.space_group_name_H-M   'P 1'
#
loop_
_entity.id
_entity.type
_entity.pdbx_description
1 polymer ?
#
loop_
_entity_poly.entity_id
_entity_poly.type
_entity_poly.pdbx_seq_one_letter_code
_entity_poly.pdbx_strand_id
1 'polypeptide(L)'
;MDKKTRRVPQLRFPGFTDDWEQRKLGECFDERSERSSEGQLLSVTINSGVVLASIIDRKDNSSKDKSKYKVVKINDIAYNSMRMWQGASGWSAYNGIISPAYTVLVARQNIDSQYFSFYFKRTDVINEFQKYSQGLTSDTWNLKYPMLKGIKVQVPSLDEQIKIRNVFKHFDSLIALHQRKLDHLK
;
A
#
# COMPACT_ATOMS: atom_id res chain seq x y z
N MET A 1 -10.71 -29.20 23.94
CA MET A 1 -9.54 -29.06 23.02
C MET A 1 -9.85 -27.91 22.04
N ASP A 2 -9.33 -26.74 22.32
CA ASP A 2 -9.49 -25.59 21.41
C ASP A 2 -8.77 -25.89 20.09
N LYS A 3 -9.54 -25.98 19.00
CA LYS A 3 -8.98 -26.02 17.66
C LYS A 3 -8.26 -24.69 17.41
N LYS A 4 -6.95 -24.69 17.61
CA LYS A 4 -6.07 -23.55 17.25
C LYS A 4 -6.34 -23.22 15.77
N THR A 5 -7.09 -22.17 15.51
CA THR A 5 -7.41 -21.74 14.13
C THR A 5 -6.09 -21.43 13.45
N ARG A 6 -5.73 -22.20 12.42
CA ARG A 6 -4.48 -21.98 11.67
C ARG A 6 -4.50 -20.57 11.07
N ARG A 7 -3.42 -19.83 11.26
CA ARG A 7 -3.26 -18.45 10.75
C ARG A 7 -2.63 -18.45 9.36
N VAL A 8 -3.24 -19.20 8.45
CA VAL A 8 -2.73 -19.38 7.08
C VAL A 8 -3.90 -19.32 6.10
N PRO A 9 -3.69 -18.88 4.86
CA PRO A 9 -4.72 -18.95 3.82
C PRO A 9 -5.02 -20.40 3.46
N GLN A 10 -6.20 -20.64 2.87
CA GLN A 10 -6.61 -21.97 2.41
C GLN A 10 -5.72 -22.49 1.28
N LEU A 11 -5.26 -21.58 0.38
CA LEU A 11 -4.37 -21.89 -0.72
C LEU A 11 -2.96 -21.39 -0.40
N ARG A 12 -1.99 -22.27 -0.51
CA ARG A 12 -0.56 -21.96 -0.34
C ARG A 12 0.28 -22.64 -1.41
N PHE A 13 1.43 -22.06 -1.66
CA PHE A 13 2.43 -22.72 -2.50
C PHE A 13 2.98 -23.98 -1.83
N PRO A 14 3.30 -25.04 -2.60
CA PRO A 14 3.99 -26.20 -2.05
C PRO A 14 5.30 -25.79 -1.34
N GLY A 15 5.57 -26.45 -0.20
CA GLY A 15 6.78 -26.21 0.60
C GLY A 15 6.63 -25.15 1.70
N PHE A 16 5.51 -24.41 1.77
CA PHE A 16 5.23 -23.50 2.87
C PHE A 16 4.23 -24.12 3.83
N THR A 17 4.70 -24.56 5.00
CA THR A 17 3.89 -25.27 6.01
C THR A 17 3.71 -24.49 7.31
N ASP A 18 4.62 -23.56 7.59
CA ASP A 18 4.65 -22.79 8.83
C ASP A 18 3.48 -21.81 8.92
N ASP A 19 2.96 -21.57 10.13
CA ASP A 19 1.94 -20.57 10.36
C ASP A 19 2.49 -19.16 10.05
N TRP A 20 1.63 -18.28 9.54
CA TRP A 20 1.98 -16.88 9.38
C TRP A 20 2.10 -16.20 10.74
N GLU A 21 3.10 -15.36 10.88
CA GLU A 21 3.36 -14.64 12.11
C GLU A 21 2.38 -13.47 12.29
N GLN A 22 1.75 -13.38 13.47
CA GLN A 22 0.95 -12.19 13.79
C GLN A 22 1.88 -11.07 14.25
N ARG A 23 1.91 -9.96 13.49
CA ARG A 23 2.72 -8.78 13.78
C ARG A 23 1.85 -7.52 13.74
N LYS A 24 2.29 -6.46 14.40
CA LYS A 24 1.72 -5.12 14.20
C LYS A 24 2.34 -4.47 12.97
N LEU A 25 1.59 -3.63 12.26
CA LEU A 25 2.13 -2.90 11.09
C LEU A 25 3.33 -2.02 11.46
N GLY A 26 3.41 -1.49 12.68
CA GLY A 26 4.59 -0.76 13.17
C GLY A 26 5.83 -1.63 13.39
N GLU A 27 5.71 -2.96 13.40
CA GLU A 27 6.83 -3.90 13.39
C GLU A 27 7.27 -4.26 11.96
N CYS A 28 6.44 -3.93 10.98
CA CYS A 28 6.70 -4.16 9.56
C CYS A 28 7.20 -2.89 8.85
N PHE A 29 6.74 -1.72 9.28
CA PHE A 29 7.01 -0.45 8.61
C PHE A 29 7.34 0.66 9.60
N ASP A 30 8.21 1.57 9.15
CA ASP A 30 8.41 2.88 9.74
C ASP A 30 7.75 3.97 8.89
N GLU A 31 7.37 5.09 9.50
CA GLU A 31 6.93 6.27 8.74
C GLU A 31 8.16 7.07 8.27
N ARG A 32 8.20 7.40 6.98
CA ARG A 32 9.18 8.34 6.45
C ARG A 32 8.76 9.77 6.80
N SER A 33 9.54 10.43 7.61
CA SER A 33 9.33 11.84 8.02
C SER A 33 10.10 12.85 7.18
N GLU A 34 11.01 12.37 6.30
CA GLU A 34 11.86 13.19 5.42
C GLU A 34 10.97 14.08 4.52
N ARG A 35 11.35 15.34 4.38
CA ARG A 35 10.63 16.34 3.57
C ARG A 35 11.54 16.95 2.53
N SER A 36 10.95 17.35 1.40
CA SER A 36 11.63 18.07 0.33
C SER A 36 10.63 18.94 -0.43
N SER A 37 11.08 20.09 -0.89
CA SER A 37 10.37 20.91 -1.86
C SER A 37 10.69 20.52 -3.31
N GLU A 38 11.71 19.68 -3.51
CA GLU A 38 12.23 19.28 -4.81
C GLU A 38 11.92 17.81 -5.10
N GLY A 39 11.62 17.51 -6.35
CA GLY A 39 11.35 16.16 -6.84
C GLY A 39 10.10 16.08 -7.70
N GLN A 40 9.92 14.95 -8.37
CA GLN A 40 8.73 14.66 -9.15
C GLN A 40 7.51 14.59 -8.22
N LEU A 41 6.43 15.28 -8.59
CA LEU A 41 5.20 15.23 -7.84
C LEU A 41 4.52 13.88 -8.05
N LEU A 42 4.24 13.19 -6.95
CA LEU A 42 3.55 11.91 -6.93
C LEU A 42 2.14 12.07 -6.36
N SER A 43 1.28 11.14 -6.73
CA SER A 43 -0.07 11.01 -6.19
C SER A 43 -0.38 9.54 -5.93
N VAL A 44 -1.40 9.27 -5.11
CA VAL A 44 -1.90 7.92 -4.88
C VAL A 44 -3.35 7.84 -5.34
N THR A 45 -3.63 6.83 -6.15
CA THR A 45 -4.99 6.49 -6.59
C THR A 45 -5.42 5.15 -6.02
N ILE A 46 -6.73 4.90 -5.96
CA ILE A 46 -7.28 3.62 -5.50
C ILE A 46 -6.85 2.49 -6.45
N ASN A 47 -6.93 2.73 -7.77
CA ASN A 47 -6.74 1.69 -8.78
C ASN A 47 -5.28 1.49 -9.16
N SER A 48 -4.50 2.58 -9.31
CA SER A 48 -3.13 2.50 -9.85
C SER A 48 -2.04 2.67 -8.79
N GLY A 49 -2.42 2.87 -7.51
CA GLY A 49 -1.45 3.09 -6.44
C GLY A 49 -0.68 4.38 -6.62
N VAL A 50 0.65 4.34 -6.42
CA VAL A 50 1.53 5.49 -6.57
C VAL A 50 1.84 5.74 -8.03
N VAL A 51 1.55 6.94 -8.50
CA VAL A 51 1.75 7.39 -9.89
C VAL A 51 2.33 8.79 -9.95
N LEU A 52 2.91 9.16 -11.10
CA LEU A 52 3.28 10.55 -11.36
C LEU A 52 2.02 11.42 -11.41
N ALA A 53 2.02 12.56 -10.72
CA ALA A 53 0.86 13.47 -10.73
C ALA A 53 0.57 14.01 -12.14
N SER A 54 1.58 14.12 -12.99
CA SER A 54 1.46 14.60 -14.37
C SER A 54 0.67 13.69 -15.32
N ILE A 55 0.51 12.39 -14.99
CA ILE A 55 -0.24 11.46 -15.84
C ILE A 55 -1.72 11.32 -15.43
N ILE A 56 -2.11 11.98 -14.32
CA ILE A 56 -3.50 11.95 -13.87
C ILE A 56 -4.24 13.08 -14.59
N ASP A 57 -5.30 12.73 -15.33
CA ASP A 57 -6.21 13.70 -15.93
C ASP A 57 -7.08 14.38 -14.86
N ARG A 58 -6.46 15.23 -14.07
CA ARG A 58 -7.09 16.02 -13.02
C ARG A 58 -6.36 17.34 -12.85
N LYS A 59 -7.13 18.41 -12.58
CA LYS A 59 -6.55 19.72 -12.24
C LYS A 59 -5.51 19.56 -11.11
N ASP A 60 -4.34 20.13 -11.33
CA ASP A 60 -3.29 20.18 -10.30
C ASP A 60 -3.75 21.10 -9.15
N ASN A 61 -4.07 20.49 -8.03
CA ASN A 61 -4.43 21.18 -6.78
C ASN A 61 -3.26 21.18 -5.78
N SER A 62 -2.02 20.91 -6.25
CA SER A 62 -0.86 20.95 -5.37
C SER A 62 -0.58 22.37 -4.88
N SER A 63 -0.11 22.49 -3.63
CA SER A 63 0.31 23.77 -3.09
C SER A 63 1.52 24.32 -3.88
N LYS A 64 1.56 25.65 -4.07
CA LYS A 64 2.75 26.33 -4.60
C LYS A 64 3.95 26.14 -3.65
N ASP A 65 3.72 26.25 -2.34
CA ASP A 65 4.71 25.92 -1.31
C ASP A 65 4.73 24.40 -1.07
N LYS A 66 5.83 23.78 -1.41
CA LYS A 66 6.08 22.34 -1.25
C LYS A 66 7.01 22.02 -0.08
N SER A 67 7.40 22.99 0.74
CA SER A 67 8.33 22.79 1.87
C SER A 67 7.89 21.70 2.87
N LYS A 68 6.60 21.43 2.96
CA LYS A 68 6.02 20.40 3.83
C LYS A 68 5.79 19.05 3.15
N TYR A 69 6.11 18.93 1.85
CA TYR A 69 5.91 17.68 1.11
C TYR A 69 6.83 16.59 1.63
N LYS A 70 6.35 15.37 1.64
CA LYS A 70 7.08 14.20 2.11
C LYS A 70 7.85 13.57 0.96
N VAL A 71 9.07 13.12 1.23
CA VAL A 71 9.86 12.34 0.27
C VAL A 71 9.26 10.95 0.13
N VAL A 72 9.24 10.44 -1.09
CA VAL A 72 8.94 9.06 -1.42
C VAL A 72 10.13 8.49 -2.17
N LYS A 73 10.58 7.31 -1.79
CA LYS A 73 11.65 6.57 -2.49
C LYS A 73 11.08 5.30 -3.13
N ILE A 74 11.81 4.80 -4.12
CA ILE A 74 11.50 3.48 -4.71
C ILE A 74 11.43 2.45 -3.58
N ASN A 75 10.44 1.57 -3.64
CA ASN A 75 10.09 0.57 -2.63
C ASN A 75 9.37 1.11 -1.38
N ASP A 76 9.13 2.40 -1.23
CA ASP A 76 8.18 2.87 -0.22
C ASP A 76 6.74 2.49 -0.59
N ILE A 77 5.87 2.40 0.40
CA ILE A 77 4.43 2.42 0.22
C ILE A 77 3.92 3.81 0.58
N ALA A 78 3.16 4.43 -0.31
CA ALA A 78 2.44 5.65 0.05
C ALA A 78 0.94 5.39 0.07
N TYR A 79 0.22 6.03 1.00
CA TYR A 79 -1.22 5.96 1.05
C TYR A 79 -1.85 7.31 1.38
N ASN A 80 -3.05 7.53 0.85
CA ASN A 80 -3.86 8.69 1.22
C ASN A 80 -4.52 8.42 2.58
N SER A 81 -4.12 9.14 3.61
CA SER A 81 -4.60 8.91 4.97
C SER A 81 -6.11 9.07 5.10
N MET A 82 -6.73 9.92 4.31
CA MET A 82 -8.20 10.13 4.29
C MET A 82 -8.96 9.10 3.43
N ARG A 83 -8.26 8.31 2.61
CA ARG A 83 -8.86 7.34 1.68
C ARG A 83 -8.26 5.94 1.84
N MET A 84 -7.47 5.67 2.89
CA MET A 84 -6.90 4.34 3.14
C MET A 84 -7.99 3.30 3.34
N TRP A 85 -9.09 3.66 3.97
CA TRP A 85 -10.27 2.82 4.14
C TRP A 85 -10.99 2.46 2.82
N GLN A 86 -10.63 3.10 1.72
CA GLN A 86 -11.04 2.76 0.35
C GLN A 86 -9.92 2.05 -0.43
N GLY A 87 -8.78 1.78 0.21
CA GLY A 87 -7.65 1.14 -0.41
C GLY A 87 -6.76 2.09 -1.24
N ALA A 88 -6.82 3.41 -1.01
CA ALA A 88 -5.96 4.38 -1.69
C ALA A 88 -4.51 4.29 -1.19
N SER A 89 -3.79 3.27 -1.62
CA SER A 89 -2.41 2.97 -1.27
C SER A 89 -1.68 2.31 -2.44
N GLY A 90 -0.35 2.32 -2.42
CA GLY A 90 0.43 1.58 -3.40
C GLY A 90 1.92 1.63 -3.12
N TRP A 91 2.63 0.67 -3.69
CA TRP A 91 4.08 0.63 -3.76
C TRP A 91 4.58 1.66 -4.78
N SER A 92 5.71 2.31 -4.49
CA SER A 92 6.31 3.31 -5.37
C SER A 92 7.43 2.73 -6.23
N ALA A 93 7.28 2.88 -7.55
CA ALA A 93 8.35 2.67 -8.52
C ALA A 93 9.19 3.94 -8.74
N TYR A 94 8.84 5.05 -8.07
CA TYR A 94 9.40 6.37 -8.31
C TYR A 94 10.06 6.94 -7.06
N ASN A 95 11.11 7.75 -7.26
CA ASN A 95 11.56 8.72 -6.29
C ASN A 95 10.83 10.05 -6.57
N GLY A 96 10.37 10.72 -5.52
CA GLY A 96 9.67 11.99 -5.68
C GLY A 96 9.17 12.57 -4.37
N ILE A 97 8.21 13.47 -4.48
CA ILE A 97 7.56 14.12 -3.35
C ILE A 97 6.05 13.96 -3.41
N ILE A 98 5.41 13.89 -2.25
CA ILE A 98 3.97 13.73 -2.14
C ILE A 98 3.39 14.69 -1.09
N SER A 99 2.14 15.11 -1.29
CA SER A 99 1.45 16.04 -0.37
C SER A 99 1.49 15.57 1.09
N PRO A 100 1.53 16.47 2.07
CA PRO A 100 1.49 16.15 3.51
C PRO A 100 0.29 15.32 3.97
N ALA A 101 -0.80 15.34 3.19
CA ALA A 101 -2.00 14.53 3.47
C ALA A 101 -1.77 13.02 3.31
N TYR A 102 -0.69 12.61 2.67
CA TYR A 102 -0.33 11.21 2.51
C TYR A 102 0.62 10.76 3.62
N THR A 103 0.61 9.46 3.89
CA THR A 103 1.59 8.80 4.74
C THR A 103 2.49 7.92 3.88
N VAL A 104 3.79 7.92 4.19
CA VAL A 104 4.80 7.14 3.48
C VAL A 104 5.41 6.14 4.44
N LEU A 105 5.40 4.86 4.04
CA LEU A 105 5.88 3.73 4.82
C LEU A 105 7.16 3.17 4.22
N VAL A 106 8.15 2.97 5.08
CA VAL A 106 9.42 2.30 4.74
C VAL A 106 9.38 0.90 5.29
N ALA A 107 9.57 -0.11 4.44
CA ALA A 107 9.61 -1.49 4.87
C ALA A 107 10.84 -1.77 5.76
N ARG A 108 10.60 -2.49 6.85
CA ARG A 108 11.68 -3.02 7.71
C ARG A 108 12.24 -4.31 7.12
N GLN A 109 13.28 -4.83 7.77
CA GLN A 109 13.92 -6.09 7.37
C GLN A 109 12.88 -7.24 7.28
N ASN A 110 13.04 -8.09 6.26
CA ASN A 110 12.17 -9.24 5.96
C ASN A 110 10.71 -8.86 5.60
N ILE A 111 10.47 -7.62 5.17
CA ILE A 111 9.19 -7.14 4.68
C ILE A 111 9.32 -6.74 3.20
N ASP A 112 8.50 -7.37 2.36
CA ASP A 112 8.39 -7.03 0.94
C ASP A 112 7.26 -5.99 0.75
N SER A 113 7.63 -4.75 0.44
CA SER A 113 6.66 -3.66 0.28
C SER A 113 5.70 -3.85 -0.90
N GLN A 114 6.14 -4.52 -1.99
CA GLN A 114 5.25 -4.84 -3.10
C GLN A 114 4.20 -5.88 -2.70
N TYR A 115 4.58 -6.92 -1.95
CA TYR A 115 3.62 -7.87 -1.37
C TYR A 115 2.57 -7.13 -0.54
N PHE A 116 3.02 -6.25 0.36
CA PHE A 116 2.10 -5.49 1.20
C PHE A 116 1.22 -4.52 0.43
N SER A 117 1.65 -4.00 -0.71
CA SER A 117 0.79 -3.18 -1.57
C SER A 117 -0.43 -3.96 -2.10
N PHE A 118 -0.29 -5.25 -2.39
CA PHE A 118 -1.40 -6.15 -2.71
C PHE A 118 -2.20 -6.54 -1.46
N TYR A 119 -1.49 -6.87 -0.37
CA TYR A 119 -2.11 -7.24 0.90
C TYR A 119 -3.07 -6.15 1.42
N PHE A 120 -2.71 -4.87 1.30
CA PHE A 120 -3.52 -3.73 1.72
C PHE A 120 -4.80 -3.54 0.88
N LYS A 121 -4.93 -4.20 -0.26
CA LYS A 121 -6.14 -4.19 -1.09
C LYS A 121 -7.16 -5.26 -0.72
N ARG A 122 -6.83 -6.17 0.18
CA ARG A 122 -7.75 -7.21 0.64
C ARG A 122 -8.91 -6.59 1.42
N THR A 123 -10.10 -7.11 1.21
CA THR A 123 -11.33 -6.61 1.85
C THR A 123 -11.26 -6.66 3.37
N ASP A 124 -10.73 -7.76 3.92
CA ASP A 124 -10.56 -7.91 5.38
C ASP A 124 -9.59 -6.88 5.96
N VAL A 125 -8.51 -6.57 5.27
CA VAL A 125 -7.52 -5.56 5.67
C VAL A 125 -8.09 -4.15 5.54
N ILE A 126 -8.81 -3.85 4.47
CA ILE A 126 -9.52 -2.56 4.29
C ILE A 126 -10.54 -2.35 5.41
N ASN A 127 -11.27 -3.38 5.82
CA ASN A 127 -12.20 -3.30 6.95
C ASN A 127 -11.47 -2.97 8.27
N GLU A 128 -10.27 -3.53 8.48
CA GLU A 128 -9.45 -3.13 9.63
C GLU A 128 -9.00 -1.67 9.53
N PHE A 129 -8.56 -1.20 8.35
CA PHE A 129 -8.22 0.22 8.16
C PHE A 129 -9.39 1.14 8.46
N GLN A 130 -10.61 0.75 8.07
CA GLN A 130 -11.82 1.48 8.39
C GLN A 130 -12.06 1.59 9.90
N LYS A 131 -11.94 0.49 10.65
CA LYS A 131 -12.12 0.46 12.10
C LYS A 131 -11.13 1.36 12.86
N TYR A 132 -9.90 1.47 12.35
CA TYR A 132 -8.85 2.28 12.95
C TYR A 132 -8.82 3.73 12.42
N SER A 133 -9.64 4.06 11.41
CA SER A 133 -9.78 5.42 10.90
C SER A 133 -10.55 6.30 11.90
N GLN A 134 -10.08 7.51 12.10
CA GLN A 134 -10.67 8.48 13.02
C GLN A 134 -11.41 9.58 12.26
N GLY A 135 -12.56 9.99 12.76
CA GLY A 135 -13.40 11.05 12.19
C GLY A 135 -14.87 10.82 12.55
N LEU A 136 -15.67 11.88 12.53
CA LEU A 136 -17.11 11.81 12.86
C LEU A 136 -17.93 11.17 11.72
N THR A 137 -17.52 11.40 10.48
CA THR A 137 -18.17 10.88 9.29
C THR A 137 -17.14 10.28 8.34
N SER A 138 -17.58 9.46 7.38
CA SER A 138 -16.69 8.83 6.40
C SER A 138 -15.84 9.83 5.59
N ASP A 139 -16.37 11.04 5.38
CA ASP A 139 -15.66 12.11 4.66
C ASP A 139 -14.48 12.71 5.46
N THR A 140 -14.54 12.58 6.79
CA THR A 140 -13.50 13.07 7.71
C THR A 140 -12.59 11.97 8.24
N TRP A 141 -12.87 10.71 7.91
CA TRP A 141 -12.04 9.58 8.35
C TRP A 141 -10.60 9.73 7.89
N ASN A 142 -9.69 9.47 8.82
CA ASN A 142 -8.27 9.65 8.61
C ASN A 142 -7.49 8.56 9.36
N LEU A 143 -6.70 7.79 8.65
CA LEU A 143 -5.82 6.76 9.20
C LEU A 143 -4.36 7.26 9.13
N LYS A 144 -3.91 7.93 10.19
CA LYS A 144 -2.51 8.35 10.32
C LYS A 144 -1.64 7.20 10.85
N TYR A 145 -0.33 7.29 10.63
CA TYR A 145 0.63 6.27 11.05
C TYR A 145 0.52 5.85 12.54
N PRO A 146 0.33 6.75 13.52
CA PRO A 146 0.18 6.34 14.92
C PRO A 146 -0.95 5.35 15.18
N MET A 147 -2.04 5.42 14.40
CA MET A 147 -3.14 4.45 14.48
C MET A 147 -2.84 3.21 13.65
N LEU A 148 -2.34 3.39 12.42
CA LEU A 148 -1.97 2.29 11.51
C LEU A 148 -0.98 1.33 12.16
N LYS A 149 0.06 1.83 12.84
CA LYS A 149 1.11 1.00 13.44
C LYS A 149 0.60 -0.03 14.46
N GLY A 150 -0.58 0.20 15.05
CA GLY A 150 -1.20 -0.72 16.02
C GLY A 150 -1.97 -1.87 15.39
N ILE A 151 -2.29 -1.81 14.11
CA ILE A 151 -3.09 -2.81 13.40
C ILE A 151 -2.31 -4.13 13.30
N LYS A 152 -2.95 -5.22 13.69
CA LYS A 152 -2.38 -6.57 13.61
C LYS A 152 -2.62 -7.17 12.23
N VAL A 153 -1.59 -7.76 11.67
CA VAL A 153 -1.61 -8.43 10.37
C VAL A 153 -0.97 -9.81 10.46
N GLN A 154 -1.30 -10.70 9.53
CA GLN A 154 -0.65 -11.99 9.38
C GLN A 154 0.43 -11.86 8.31
N VAL A 155 1.67 -12.19 8.68
CA VAL A 155 2.86 -11.97 7.87
C VAL A 155 3.50 -13.31 7.54
N PRO A 156 3.55 -13.72 6.25
CA PRO A 156 4.29 -14.91 5.82
C PRO A 156 5.79 -14.68 5.89
N SER A 157 6.57 -15.73 5.71
CA SER A 157 8.02 -15.62 5.50
C SER A 157 8.32 -14.73 4.28
N LEU A 158 9.51 -14.11 4.24
CA LEU A 158 9.89 -13.24 3.11
C LEU A 158 9.83 -13.98 1.78
N ASP A 159 10.26 -15.23 1.72
CA ASP A 159 10.22 -16.05 0.50
C ASP A 159 8.79 -16.29 0.03
N GLU A 160 7.85 -16.50 0.95
CA GLU A 160 6.43 -16.64 0.60
C GLU A 160 5.82 -15.30 0.15
N GLN A 161 6.17 -14.18 0.81
CA GLN A 161 5.78 -12.84 0.37
C GLN A 161 6.21 -12.60 -1.09
N ILE A 162 7.46 -12.92 -1.43
CA ILE A 162 8.01 -12.76 -2.78
C ILE A 162 7.26 -13.64 -3.80
N LYS A 163 6.95 -14.89 -3.45
CA LYS A 163 6.19 -15.78 -4.33
C LYS A 163 4.77 -15.26 -4.59
N ILE A 164 4.07 -14.85 -3.54
CA ILE A 164 2.73 -14.28 -3.64
C ILE A 164 2.76 -13.02 -4.52
N ARG A 165 3.68 -12.09 -4.25
CA ARG A 165 3.87 -10.88 -5.05
C ARG A 165 4.07 -11.18 -6.53
N ASN A 166 4.91 -12.15 -6.87
CA ASN A 166 5.22 -12.50 -8.25
C ASN A 166 3.98 -13.00 -9.00
N VAL A 167 3.10 -13.73 -8.35
CA VAL A 167 1.81 -14.16 -8.95
C VAL A 167 0.93 -12.95 -9.27
N PHE A 168 0.75 -12.02 -8.33
CA PHE A 168 -0.04 -10.82 -8.59
C PHE A 168 0.55 -9.95 -9.69
N LYS A 169 1.87 -9.75 -9.71
CA LYS A 169 2.56 -9.04 -10.81
C LYS A 169 2.33 -9.71 -12.16
N HIS A 170 2.31 -11.03 -12.21
CA HIS A 170 2.02 -11.75 -13.44
C HIS A 170 0.58 -11.50 -13.92
N PHE A 171 -0.41 -11.54 -13.01
CA PHE A 171 -1.78 -11.19 -13.35
C PHE A 171 -1.92 -9.75 -13.84
N ASP A 172 -1.31 -8.77 -13.18
CA ASP A 172 -1.32 -7.38 -13.61
C ASP A 172 -0.75 -7.23 -15.04
N SER A 173 0.33 -7.95 -15.33
CA SER A 173 0.96 -7.96 -16.67
C SER A 173 0.03 -8.56 -17.73
N LEU A 174 -0.68 -9.65 -17.40
CA LEU A 174 -1.65 -10.26 -18.31
C LEU A 174 -2.85 -9.35 -18.57
N ILE A 175 -3.38 -8.70 -17.54
CA ILE A 175 -4.48 -7.74 -17.64
C ILE A 175 -4.07 -6.58 -18.57
N ALA A 176 -2.90 -5.98 -18.32
CA ALA A 176 -2.39 -4.88 -19.15
C ALA A 176 -2.20 -5.30 -20.61
N LEU A 177 -1.72 -6.53 -20.88
CA LEU A 177 -1.57 -7.06 -22.23
C LEU A 177 -2.92 -7.23 -22.93
N HIS A 178 -3.92 -7.75 -22.24
CA HIS A 178 -5.27 -7.93 -22.80
C HIS A 178 -5.95 -6.60 -23.09
N GLN A 179 -5.81 -5.61 -22.21
CA GLN A 179 -6.34 -4.26 -22.46
C GLN A 179 -5.73 -3.62 -23.72
N ARG A 180 -4.39 -3.69 -23.87
CA ARG A 180 -3.73 -3.19 -25.08
C ARG A 180 -4.25 -3.87 -26.37
N LYS A 181 -4.46 -5.20 -26.34
CA LYS A 181 -5.03 -5.92 -27.48
C LYS A 181 -6.45 -5.45 -27.81
N LEU A 182 -7.28 -5.21 -26.80
CA LEU A 182 -8.64 -4.70 -26.99
C LEU A 182 -8.64 -3.27 -27.58
N ASP A 183 -7.71 -2.41 -27.16
CA ASP A 183 -7.60 -1.04 -27.65
C ASP A 183 -7.12 -0.98 -29.12
N HIS A 184 -6.33 -1.96 -29.56
CA HIS A 184 -5.91 -2.09 -30.96
C HIS A 184 -6.99 -2.66 -31.88
N LEU A 185 -8.09 -3.22 -31.34
CA LEU A 185 -9.21 -3.76 -32.11
C LEU A 185 -10.35 -2.76 -32.33
N LYS A 186 -10.25 -1.56 -31.73
CA LYS A 186 -11.18 -0.43 -31.91
C LYS A 186 -10.64 0.55 -32.94
#